data_0b138c8bdb619f362c4330096cb79416
#
_entry.id   0b138c8bdb619f362c4330096cb79416
#
_cell.length_a   1.000
_cell.length_b   1.000
_cell.length_c   1.000
_cell.angle_alpha   90.00
_cell.angle_beta   90.00
_cell.angle_gamma   90.00
#
_symmetry.space_group_name_H-M   'P 1'
#
loop_
_entity.id
_entity.type
_entity.pdbx_description
1 polymer ?
#
loop_
_entity_poly.entity_id
_entity_poly.type
_entity_poly.pdbx_seq_one_letter_code
_entity_poly.pdbx_strand_id
1 'polypeptide(L)'
;MDGGQIAVFAVQDMLLFFLSWELELLPVYLLLAIWGGKNRQYAATKFIIYTAGSSIFILLAALAMGFYGTEVPNFEFSHLANQDFGQNFQILCYIGLLIAFGVKLPIVPLHTWLPDAHGEATAPVHMLLAGILLKMGGYALLRFNAQLLPLSLIHI
;
A
#
# COMPACT_ATOMS: atom_id res chain seq x y z
N MET A 1 0.34 15.49 4.47
CA MET A 1 0.45 14.61 3.28
C MET A 1 1.89 14.30 2.95
N ASP A 2 2.73 15.29 2.68
CA ASP A 2 4.15 15.10 2.30
C ASP A 2 4.96 14.29 3.32
N GLY A 3 4.79 14.56 4.61
CA GLY A 3 5.44 13.79 5.66
C GLY A 3 5.14 12.29 5.63
N GLY A 4 3.89 11.91 5.35
CA GLY A 4 3.49 10.50 5.19
C GLY A 4 4.14 9.85 3.97
N GLN A 5 4.18 10.56 2.86
CA GLN A 5 4.81 10.09 1.62
C GLN A 5 6.32 9.89 1.78
N ILE A 6 7.00 10.87 2.37
CA ILE A 6 8.45 10.76 2.66
C ILE A 6 8.71 9.58 3.61
N ALA A 7 7.90 9.43 4.65
CA ALA A 7 8.04 8.34 5.60
C ALA A 7 7.90 6.96 4.95
N VAL A 8 6.98 6.77 4.02
CA VAL A 8 6.81 5.50 3.29
C VAL A 8 8.11 5.05 2.60
N PHE A 9 8.85 5.98 2.01
CA PHE A 9 10.12 5.66 1.35
C PHE A 9 11.31 5.54 2.32
N ALA A 10 11.22 6.12 3.51
CA ALA A 10 12.34 6.22 4.45
C ALA A 10 12.33 5.17 5.56
N VAL A 11 11.16 4.63 5.94
CA VAL A 11 11.05 3.68 7.07
C VAL A 11 11.68 2.32 6.77
N GLN A 12 12.22 1.70 7.82
CA GLN A 12 12.86 0.38 7.78
C GLN A 12 12.06 -0.69 8.53
N ASP A 13 10.87 -0.37 8.98
CA ASP A 13 9.99 -1.22 9.77
C ASP A 13 8.63 -1.38 9.06
N MET A 14 8.13 -2.62 8.97
CA MET A 14 6.91 -2.91 8.22
C MET A 14 5.65 -2.32 8.87
N LEU A 15 5.62 -2.28 10.21
CA LEU A 15 4.49 -1.68 10.93
C LEU A 15 4.48 -0.15 10.76
N LEU A 16 5.66 0.49 10.85
CA LEU A 16 5.79 1.91 10.56
C LEU A 16 5.49 2.24 9.10
N PHE A 17 5.83 1.36 8.18
CA PHE A 17 5.45 1.48 6.78
C PHE A 17 3.92 1.50 6.63
N PHE A 18 3.22 0.59 7.29
CA PHE A 18 1.76 0.57 7.28
C PHE A 18 1.16 1.86 7.85
N LEU A 19 1.66 2.33 8.99
CA LEU A 19 1.19 3.57 9.59
C LEU A 19 1.42 4.78 8.69
N SER A 20 2.59 4.86 8.06
CA SER A 20 2.91 5.93 7.09
C SER A 20 2.02 5.85 5.84
N TRP A 21 1.73 4.64 5.38
CA TRP A 21 0.85 4.37 4.26
C TRP A 21 -0.58 4.85 4.52
N GLU A 22 -1.09 4.63 5.74
CA GLU A 22 -2.42 5.09 6.15
C GLU A 22 -2.47 6.61 6.40
N LEU A 23 -1.37 7.20 6.87
CA LEU A 23 -1.32 8.63 7.24
C LEU A 23 -1.66 9.55 6.07
N GLU A 24 -1.41 9.15 4.84
CA GLU A 24 -1.71 9.95 3.66
C GLU A 24 -3.17 9.85 3.19
N LEU A 25 -3.90 8.79 3.57
CA LEU A 25 -5.27 8.56 3.08
C LEU A 25 -6.23 9.69 3.45
N LEU A 26 -6.19 10.12 4.71
CA LEU A 26 -7.08 11.15 5.20
C LEU A 26 -6.89 12.50 4.50
N PRO A 27 -5.66 13.02 4.37
CA PRO A 27 -5.44 14.26 3.60
C PRO A 27 -5.89 14.16 2.15
N VAL A 28 -5.63 13.06 1.46
CA VAL A 28 -6.05 12.87 0.06
C VAL A 28 -7.57 12.82 -0.05
N TYR A 29 -8.22 12.08 0.86
CA TYR A 29 -9.68 12.05 0.93
C TYR A 29 -10.28 13.45 1.11
N LEU A 30 -9.75 14.25 2.04
CA LEU A 30 -10.21 15.60 2.28
C LEU A 30 -9.99 16.52 1.06
N LEU A 31 -8.84 16.40 0.41
CA LEU A 31 -8.55 17.17 -0.81
C LEU A 31 -9.54 16.84 -1.93
N LEU A 32 -9.89 15.59 -2.13
CA LEU A 32 -10.88 15.17 -3.11
C LEU A 32 -12.30 15.61 -2.70
N ALA A 33 -12.69 15.37 -1.45
CA ALA A 33 -14.05 15.61 -0.97
C ALA A 33 -14.43 17.09 -0.88
N ILE A 34 -13.47 17.97 -0.59
CA ILE A 34 -13.71 19.40 -0.39
C ILE A 34 -13.50 20.17 -1.69
N TRP A 35 -12.38 19.96 -2.37
CA TRP A 35 -11.96 20.72 -3.56
C TRP A 35 -12.13 19.98 -4.89
N GLY A 36 -12.71 18.79 -4.90
CA GLY A 36 -12.98 18.02 -6.11
C GLY A 36 -14.10 18.60 -6.96
N GLY A 37 -14.35 17.97 -8.10
CA GLY A 37 -15.36 18.35 -9.08
C GLY A 37 -16.81 18.05 -8.65
N LYS A 38 -17.68 17.85 -9.64
CA LYS A 38 -19.13 17.65 -9.39
C LYS A 38 -19.45 16.37 -8.62
N ASN A 39 -18.77 15.27 -8.93
CA ASN A 39 -18.96 13.94 -8.30
C ASN A 39 -17.93 13.63 -7.22
N ARG A 40 -17.34 14.66 -6.63
CA ARG A 40 -16.25 14.56 -5.64
C ARG A 40 -16.54 13.62 -4.47
N GLN A 41 -17.76 13.62 -3.96
CA GLN A 41 -18.14 12.77 -2.83
C GLN A 41 -18.11 11.28 -3.20
N TYR A 42 -18.62 10.94 -4.37
CA TYR A 42 -18.56 9.57 -4.87
C TYR A 42 -17.09 9.12 -5.11
N ALA A 43 -16.33 9.95 -5.79
CA ALA A 43 -14.92 9.67 -6.09
C ALA A 43 -14.07 9.52 -4.81
N ALA A 44 -14.24 10.41 -3.84
CA ALA A 44 -13.55 10.36 -2.56
C ALA A 44 -13.93 9.13 -1.74
N THR A 45 -15.21 8.80 -1.68
CA THR A 45 -15.70 7.61 -0.95
C THR A 45 -15.18 6.34 -1.59
N LYS A 46 -15.23 6.24 -2.92
CA LYS A 46 -14.71 5.09 -3.66
C LYS A 46 -13.20 4.93 -3.46
N PHE A 47 -12.43 6.03 -3.52
CA PHE A 47 -11.00 6.04 -3.24
C PHE A 47 -10.68 5.49 -1.84
N ILE A 48 -11.35 5.99 -0.79
CA ILE A 48 -11.05 5.56 0.57
C ILE A 48 -11.45 4.11 0.84
N ILE A 49 -12.57 3.64 0.29
CA ILE A 49 -12.99 2.24 0.42
C ILE A 49 -11.98 1.30 -0.23
N TYR A 50 -11.56 1.60 -1.46
CA TYR A 50 -10.56 0.78 -2.15
C TYR A 50 -9.23 0.75 -1.42
N THR A 51 -8.70 1.92 -1.05
CA THR A 51 -7.35 2.03 -0.45
C THR A 51 -7.32 1.57 0.99
N ALA A 52 -8.28 1.93 1.82
CA ALA A 52 -8.36 1.45 3.21
C ALA A 52 -8.66 -0.04 3.27
N GLY A 53 -9.56 -0.56 2.42
CA GLY A 53 -9.85 -1.98 2.35
C GLY A 53 -8.64 -2.82 1.94
N SER A 54 -7.86 -2.34 0.98
CA SER A 54 -6.64 -3.01 0.53
C SER A 54 -5.52 -2.97 1.58
N SER A 55 -5.41 -1.90 2.34
CA SER A 55 -4.36 -1.76 3.36
C SER A 55 -4.52 -2.72 4.54
N ILE A 56 -5.71 -3.27 4.76
CA ILE A 56 -5.92 -4.36 5.72
C ILE A 56 -5.02 -5.55 5.38
N PHE A 57 -4.82 -5.86 4.11
CA PHE A 57 -3.91 -6.94 3.69
C PHE A 57 -2.45 -6.64 4.04
N ILE A 58 -2.02 -5.36 3.99
CA ILE A 58 -0.68 -4.96 4.46
C ILE A 58 -0.54 -5.23 5.95
N LEU A 59 -1.54 -4.84 6.73
CA LEU A 59 -1.53 -5.06 8.18
C LEU A 59 -1.50 -6.53 8.53
N LEU A 60 -2.35 -7.35 7.90
CA LEU A 60 -2.38 -8.79 8.13
C LEU A 60 -1.06 -9.46 7.76
N ALA A 61 -0.48 -9.10 6.62
CA ALA A 61 0.83 -9.62 6.20
C ALA A 61 1.95 -9.18 7.15
N ALA A 62 1.95 -7.91 7.58
CA ALA A 62 2.92 -7.39 8.53
C ALA A 62 2.86 -8.12 9.87
N LEU A 63 1.67 -8.29 10.43
CA LEU A 63 1.47 -9.03 11.67
C LEU A 63 1.88 -10.50 11.52
N ALA A 64 1.46 -11.15 10.46
CA ALA A 64 1.81 -12.54 10.20
C ALA A 64 3.34 -12.73 10.10
N MET A 65 4.04 -11.90 9.37
CA MET A 65 5.50 -11.96 9.24
C MET A 65 6.21 -11.58 10.54
N GLY A 66 5.73 -10.58 11.25
CA GLY A 66 6.34 -10.13 12.51
C GLY A 66 6.25 -11.15 13.63
N PHE A 67 5.18 -11.94 13.69
CA PHE A 67 4.97 -12.99 14.69
C PHE A 67 5.47 -14.37 14.24
N TYR A 68 5.91 -14.52 13.00
CA TYR A 68 6.34 -15.82 12.47
C TYR A 68 7.58 -16.36 13.17
N GLY A 69 7.43 -17.49 13.85
CA GLY A 69 8.53 -18.23 14.49
C GLY A 69 9.24 -17.50 15.64
N THR A 70 8.66 -16.40 16.16
CA THR A 70 9.27 -15.62 17.25
C THR A 70 8.28 -15.39 18.39
N GLU A 71 8.79 -15.41 19.62
CA GLU A 71 7.99 -15.07 20.81
C GLU A 71 7.78 -13.55 20.93
N VAL A 72 8.76 -12.78 20.48
CA VAL A 72 8.71 -11.31 20.47
C VAL A 72 8.59 -10.83 19.03
N PRO A 73 7.53 -10.09 18.67
CA PRO A 73 7.34 -9.62 17.29
C PRO A 73 8.45 -8.65 16.88
N ASN A 74 9.00 -8.86 15.68
CA ASN A 74 9.99 -7.98 15.09
C ASN A 74 9.58 -7.66 13.65
N PHE A 75 9.39 -6.37 13.36
CA PHE A 75 8.91 -5.85 12.08
C PHE A 75 10.00 -5.18 11.24
N GLU A 76 11.25 -5.16 11.68
CA GLU A 76 12.35 -4.59 10.91
C GLU A 76 12.58 -5.32 9.59
N PHE A 77 12.77 -4.57 8.50
CA PHE A 77 12.97 -5.16 7.17
C PHE A 77 14.20 -6.07 7.09
N SER A 78 15.29 -5.68 7.75
CA SER A 78 16.51 -6.49 7.81
C SER A 78 16.28 -7.84 8.49
N HIS A 79 15.51 -7.86 9.58
CA HIS A 79 15.13 -9.11 10.25
C HIS A 79 14.20 -9.96 9.40
N LEU A 80 13.17 -9.36 8.81
CA LEU A 80 12.21 -10.07 7.95
C LEU A 80 12.87 -10.62 6.68
N ALA A 81 13.82 -9.91 6.10
CA ALA A 81 14.55 -10.35 4.90
C ALA A 81 15.46 -11.55 5.18
N ASN A 82 15.99 -11.67 6.41
CA ASN A 82 16.85 -12.76 6.83
C ASN A 82 16.09 -13.96 7.44
N GLN A 83 14.77 -13.82 7.65
CA GLN A 83 13.95 -14.88 8.20
C GLN A 83 13.55 -15.89 7.11
N ASP A 84 13.65 -17.18 7.45
CA ASP A 84 13.24 -18.25 6.56
C ASP A 84 11.73 -18.54 6.76
N PHE A 85 10.91 -18.03 5.87
CA PHE A 85 9.47 -18.29 5.85
C PHE A 85 9.15 -19.58 5.10
N GLY A 86 8.19 -20.36 5.58
CA GLY A 86 7.69 -21.52 4.84
C GLY A 86 7.11 -21.13 3.47
N GLN A 87 7.25 -21.99 2.47
CA GLN A 87 6.83 -21.71 1.08
C GLN A 87 5.35 -21.29 1.00
N ASN A 88 4.45 -22.04 1.62
CA ASN A 88 3.02 -21.74 1.62
C ASN A 88 2.72 -20.40 2.30
N PHE A 89 3.43 -20.09 3.38
CA PHE A 89 3.31 -18.83 4.09
C PHE A 89 3.77 -17.65 3.23
N GLN A 90 4.90 -17.79 2.53
CA GLN A 90 5.39 -16.77 1.59
C GLN A 90 4.39 -16.48 0.47
N ILE A 91 3.82 -17.51 -0.13
CA ILE A 91 2.82 -17.36 -1.20
C ILE A 91 1.59 -16.61 -0.68
N LEU A 92 1.09 -16.96 0.49
CA LEU A 92 -0.07 -16.29 1.09
C LEU A 92 0.20 -14.81 1.36
N CYS A 93 1.33 -14.49 1.98
CA CYS A 93 1.74 -13.11 2.22
C CYS A 93 1.98 -12.34 0.92
N TYR A 94 2.60 -12.98 -0.08
CA TYR A 94 2.82 -12.38 -1.40
C TYR A 94 1.52 -11.98 -2.06
N ILE A 95 0.52 -12.87 -2.10
CA ILE A 95 -0.79 -12.58 -2.68
C ILE A 95 -1.48 -11.44 -1.94
N GLY A 96 -1.47 -11.46 -0.60
CA GLY A 96 -2.05 -10.40 0.21
C GLY A 96 -1.43 -9.04 -0.07
N LEU A 97 -0.11 -8.96 -0.08
CA LEU A 97 0.63 -7.73 -0.40
C LEU A 97 0.44 -7.30 -1.86
N LEU A 98 0.37 -8.25 -2.79
CA LEU A 98 0.11 -7.95 -4.21
C LEU A 98 -1.27 -7.29 -4.39
N ILE A 99 -2.30 -7.78 -3.72
CA ILE A 99 -3.63 -7.16 -3.74
C ILE A 99 -3.56 -5.74 -3.18
N ALA A 100 -2.95 -5.56 -2.03
CA ALA A 100 -2.85 -4.26 -1.37
C ALA A 100 -2.11 -3.22 -2.23
N PHE A 101 -0.96 -3.57 -2.75
CA PHE A 101 -0.16 -2.67 -3.57
C PHE A 101 -0.71 -2.54 -4.99
N GLY A 102 -1.38 -3.58 -5.50
CA GLY A 102 -2.06 -3.56 -6.79
C GLY A 102 -3.24 -2.61 -6.85
N VAL A 103 -3.92 -2.34 -5.75
CA VAL A 103 -4.93 -1.28 -5.66
C VAL A 103 -4.27 0.09 -5.83
N LYS A 104 -3.16 0.34 -5.15
CA LYS A 104 -2.44 1.61 -5.21
C LYS A 104 -1.78 1.83 -6.59
N LEU A 105 -1.18 0.79 -7.15
CA LEU A 105 -0.56 0.77 -8.48
C LEU A 105 -1.58 0.39 -9.58
N PRO A 106 -2.78 0.79 -9.58
CA PRO A 106 -3.98 0.38 -10.28
C PRO A 106 -3.81 -0.79 -11.26
N ILE A 107 -3.60 -1.99 -10.72
CA ILE A 107 -3.55 -3.22 -11.51
C ILE A 107 -4.97 -3.70 -11.81
N VAL A 108 -5.24 -4.11 -13.04
CA VAL A 108 -6.54 -4.69 -13.43
C VAL A 108 -6.80 -5.99 -12.64
N PRO A 109 -7.97 -6.19 -12.02
CA PRO A 109 -9.21 -5.39 -12.06
C PRO A 109 -9.34 -4.34 -10.93
N LEU A 110 -8.30 -4.09 -10.15
CA LEU A 110 -8.33 -3.22 -8.95
C LEU A 110 -8.11 -1.72 -9.26
N HIS A 111 -8.40 -1.30 -10.48
CA HIS A 111 -8.10 0.03 -10.99
C HIS A 111 -9.30 0.98 -11.11
N THR A 112 -10.51 0.52 -10.83
CA THR A 112 -11.75 1.27 -11.14
C THR A 112 -11.91 2.55 -10.31
N TRP A 113 -11.21 2.69 -9.19
CA TRP A 113 -11.20 3.92 -8.40
C TRP A 113 -10.42 5.06 -9.07
N LEU A 114 -9.44 4.72 -9.91
CA LEU A 114 -8.49 5.69 -10.50
C LEU A 114 -9.15 6.71 -11.44
N PRO A 115 -9.97 6.28 -12.43
CA PRO A 115 -10.61 7.23 -13.31
C PRO A 115 -11.51 8.22 -12.56
N ASP A 116 -12.25 7.76 -11.57
CA ASP A 116 -13.14 8.60 -10.78
C ASP A 116 -12.36 9.60 -9.93
N ALA A 117 -11.33 9.13 -9.21
CA ALA A 117 -10.51 9.99 -8.37
C ALA A 117 -9.73 11.04 -9.19
N HIS A 118 -9.13 10.63 -10.31
CA HIS A 118 -8.35 11.52 -11.17
C HIS A 118 -9.24 12.48 -11.97
N GLY A 119 -10.44 12.05 -12.39
CA GLY A 119 -11.39 12.90 -13.10
C GLY A 119 -11.94 14.03 -12.24
N GLU A 120 -12.10 13.80 -10.95
CA GLU A 120 -12.64 14.79 -10.00
C GLU A 120 -11.55 15.58 -9.26
N ALA A 121 -10.29 15.18 -9.35
CA ALA A 121 -9.17 15.86 -8.68
C ALA A 121 -8.84 17.21 -9.34
N THR A 122 -8.54 18.21 -8.49
CA THR A 122 -7.96 19.48 -8.98
C THR A 122 -6.53 19.23 -9.49
N ALA A 123 -6.02 20.12 -10.34
CA ALA A 123 -4.70 19.95 -10.96
C ALA A 123 -3.56 19.66 -9.95
N PRO A 124 -3.43 20.38 -8.82
CA PRO A 124 -2.41 20.07 -7.83
C PRO A 124 -2.59 18.66 -7.19
N VAL A 125 -3.83 18.28 -6.89
CA VAL A 125 -4.15 16.97 -6.32
C VAL A 125 -3.88 15.86 -7.33
N HIS A 126 -4.21 16.09 -8.60
CA HIS A 126 -3.91 15.15 -9.69
C HIS A 126 -2.40 14.90 -9.83
N MET A 127 -1.59 15.97 -9.76
CA MET A 127 -0.12 15.83 -9.82
C MET A 127 0.42 14.98 -8.66
N LEU A 128 -0.10 15.15 -7.45
CA LEU A 128 0.30 14.35 -6.29
C LEU A 128 -0.15 12.89 -6.42
N LEU A 129 -1.39 12.66 -6.86
CA LEU A 129 -1.90 11.31 -7.11
C LEU A 129 -1.06 10.57 -8.16
N ALA A 130 -0.88 11.16 -9.33
CA ALA A 130 -0.16 10.53 -10.43
C ALA A 130 1.35 10.47 -10.20
N GLY A 131 1.93 11.51 -9.60
CA GLY A 131 3.37 11.62 -9.42
C GLY A 131 3.94 10.75 -8.31
N ILE A 132 3.27 10.68 -7.17
CA ILE A 132 3.80 10.04 -5.98
C ILE A 132 2.97 8.83 -5.54
N LEU A 133 1.64 8.99 -5.35
CA LEU A 133 0.81 7.91 -4.80
C LEU A 133 0.89 6.62 -5.61
N LEU A 134 0.80 6.70 -6.92
CA LEU A 134 0.88 5.51 -7.77
C LEU A 134 2.26 4.86 -7.70
N LYS A 135 3.32 5.66 -7.59
CA LYS A 135 4.70 5.16 -7.51
C LYS A 135 5.00 4.45 -6.19
N MET A 136 4.31 4.82 -5.12
CA MET A 136 4.43 4.12 -3.82
C MET A 136 4.02 2.65 -3.92
N GLY A 137 2.98 2.33 -4.69
CA GLY A 137 2.59 0.95 -4.96
C GLY A 137 3.68 0.15 -5.65
N GLY A 138 4.29 0.72 -6.70
CA GLY A 138 5.42 0.10 -7.40
C GLY A 138 6.66 -0.08 -6.52
N TYR A 139 7.00 0.94 -5.74
CA TYR A 139 8.09 0.86 -4.76
C TYR A 139 7.85 -0.26 -3.74
N ALA A 140 6.65 -0.34 -3.20
CA ALA A 140 6.29 -1.36 -2.22
C ALA A 140 6.36 -2.77 -2.79
N LEU A 141 5.91 -3.00 -4.03
CA LEU A 141 6.04 -4.28 -4.71
C LEU A 141 7.50 -4.70 -4.85
N LEU A 142 8.38 -3.79 -5.27
CA LEU A 142 9.81 -4.09 -5.39
C LEU A 142 10.44 -4.38 -4.02
N ARG A 143 10.11 -3.60 -3.01
CA ARG A 143 10.71 -3.74 -1.69
C ARG A 143 10.23 -4.96 -0.91
N PHE A 144 8.94 -5.26 -0.95
CA PHE A 144 8.38 -6.35 -0.16
C PHE A 144 8.24 -7.63 -0.95
N ASN A 145 7.55 -7.60 -2.06
CA ASN A 145 7.28 -8.81 -2.83
C ASN A 145 8.54 -9.38 -3.49
N ALA A 146 9.43 -8.53 -4.01
CA ALA A 146 10.64 -9.00 -4.65
C ALA A 146 11.77 -9.31 -3.67
N GLN A 147 11.93 -8.52 -2.60
CA GLN A 147 13.07 -8.66 -1.68
C GLN A 147 12.78 -9.55 -0.47
N LEU A 148 11.58 -9.43 0.14
CA LEU A 148 11.23 -10.20 1.33
C LEU A 148 10.68 -11.58 1.02
N LEU A 149 10.05 -11.77 -0.13
CA LEU A 149 9.37 -13.01 -0.50
C LEU A 149 9.87 -13.57 -1.85
N PRO A 150 11.19 -13.79 -2.00
CA PRO A 150 11.78 -14.16 -3.30
C PRO A 150 11.34 -15.54 -3.81
N LEU A 151 11.05 -16.48 -2.92
CA LEU A 151 10.63 -17.83 -3.31
C LEU A 151 9.26 -17.86 -4.00
N SER A 152 8.38 -16.94 -3.66
CA SER A 152 7.07 -16.86 -4.30
C SER A 152 7.14 -16.37 -5.75
N LEU A 153 8.16 -15.59 -6.11
CA LEU A 153 8.38 -15.14 -7.49
C LEU A 153 8.72 -16.27 -8.46
N ILE A 154 9.32 -17.36 -7.95
CA ILE A 154 9.71 -18.51 -8.79
C ILE A 154 8.49 -19.36 -9.17
N HIS A 155 7.41 -19.26 -8.40
CA HIS A 155 6.21 -20.08 -8.56
C HIS A 155 5.02 -19.32 -9.15
N ILE A 156 5.16 -18.03 -9.45
CA ILE A 156 4.18 -17.18 -10.12
C ILE A 156 4.66 -16.76 -11.50
#